data_95dd136d363dcdde2600bc4ef3c2dd40
#
_entry.id   95dd136d363dcdde2600bc4ef3c2dd40
#
_cell.length_a   1.000
_cell.length_b   1.000
_cell.length_c   1.000
_cell.angle_alpha   90.00
_cell.angle_beta   90.00
_cell.angle_gamma   90.00
#
_symmetry.space_group_name_H-M   'P 1'
#
loop_
_entity.id
_entity.type
_entity.pdbx_description
1 polymer ?
#
loop_
_entity_poly.entity_id
_entity_poly.type
_entity_poly.pdbx_seq_one_letter_code
_entity_poly.pdbx_strand_id
1 'polypeptide(L)'
;APPGAPRPMAVSRELRPIEPVKLRAEVVHGFGRGSKELGFPTANLAIRWDGAGGDAPTPPLTEEEQKVLDFASKHETGIYCALAYVEGVSEEAHQVAMSMGWNPTFKDVRAKTIEPWILHDFPDDFYGHHLRLLVLGYIRPELPFESLEQLKREIAADGEFCKVALEGDALARFAADPFLAPPQAAPAPEAG
;
A
#
# COMPACT_ATOMS: atom_id res chain seq x y z
N ALA A 1 26.53 -1.19 -28.22
CA ALA A 1 26.59 -2.00 -27.01
C ALA A 1 27.64 -3.10 -27.24
N PRO A 2 28.52 -3.42 -26.26
CA PRO A 2 29.45 -4.52 -26.40
C PRO A 2 28.69 -5.86 -26.45
N PRO A 3 29.09 -6.82 -27.28
CA PRO A 3 28.46 -8.13 -27.35
C PRO A 3 28.81 -8.90 -26.08
N GLY A 4 27.80 -9.26 -25.28
CA GLY A 4 27.98 -10.16 -24.14
C GLY A 4 27.48 -9.70 -22.79
N ALA A 5 26.90 -8.50 -22.64
CA ALA A 5 26.24 -8.16 -21.39
C ALA A 5 25.00 -9.07 -21.20
N PRO A 6 24.85 -9.76 -20.06
CA PRO A 6 23.67 -10.55 -19.79
C PRO A 6 22.45 -9.61 -19.87
N ARG A 7 21.43 -10.00 -20.65
CA ARG A 7 20.16 -9.28 -20.63
C ARG A 7 19.64 -9.32 -19.19
N PRO A 8 19.25 -8.18 -18.61
CA PRO A 8 18.64 -8.20 -17.29
C PRO A 8 17.45 -9.17 -17.37
N MET A 9 17.43 -10.15 -16.49
CA MET A 9 16.32 -11.10 -16.43
C MET A 9 15.05 -10.30 -16.17
N ALA A 10 14.03 -10.50 -17.03
CA ALA A 10 12.75 -9.86 -16.83
C ALA A 10 12.17 -10.31 -15.49
N VAL A 11 11.77 -9.36 -14.66
CA VAL A 11 11.12 -9.66 -13.38
C VAL A 11 9.74 -10.26 -13.68
N SER A 12 9.53 -11.51 -13.26
CA SER A 12 8.25 -12.18 -13.41
C SER A 12 7.22 -11.58 -12.45
N ARG A 13 6.03 -11.32 -12.96
CA ARG A 13 4.86 -10.88 -12.19
C ARG A 13 3.73 -11.85 -12.42
N GLU A 14 3.19 -12.37 -11.35
CA GLU A 14 2.05 -13.29 -11.38
C GLU A 14 1.12 -12.96 -10.22
N LEU A 15 -0.15 -12.68 -10.51
CA LEU A 15 -1.13 -12.45 -9.46
C LEU A 15 -1.42 -13.76 -8.72
N ARG A 16 -0.97 -13.84 -7.47
CA ARG A 16 -1.38 -14.85 -6.51
C ARG A 16 -2.49 -14.26 -5.64
N PRO A 17 -3.76 -14.57 -5.90
CA PRO A 17 -4.86 -14.06 -5.08
C PRO A 17 -4.70 -14.46 -3.62
N ILE A 18 -5.06 -13.56 -2.72
CA ILE A 18 -5.18 -13.86 -1.29
C ILE A 18 -6.64 -13.65 -0.86
N GLU A 19 -7.01 -14.17 0.29
CA GLU A 19 -8.27 -13.77 0.91
C GLU A 19 -8.25 -12.25 1.09
N PRO A 20 -9.27 -11.51 0.59
CA PRO A 20 -9.26 -10.06 0.63
C PRO A 20 -9.11 -9.50 2.04
N VAL A 21 -8.09 -8.68 2.28
CA VAL A 21 -7.79 -8.10 3.59
C VAL A 21 -8.13 -6.61 3.60
N LYS A 22 -8.98 -6.21 4.54
CA LYS A 22 -9.38 -4.82 4.77
C LYS A 22 -8.50 -4.18 5.83
N LEU A 23 -7.72 -3.18 5.42
CA LEU A 23 -6.85 -2.40 6.29
C LEU A 23 -7.33 -0.95 6.31
N ARG A 24 -7.37 -0.35 7.49
CA ARG A 24 -7.59 1.08 7.66
C ARG A 24 -6.51 1.66 8.55
N ALA A 25 -5.77 2.65 8.06
CA ALA A 25 -4.72 3.30 8.82
C ALA A 25 -4.54 4.75 8.38
N GLU A 26 -3.97 5.55 9.28
CA GLU A 26 -3.57 6.91 8.97
C GLU A 26 -2.39 6.91 7.99
N VAL A 27 -2.41 7.87 7.05
CA VAL A 27 -1.29 8.16 6.16
C VAL A 27 -0.29 9.05 6.87
N VAL A 28 0.90 8.55 7.07
CA VAL A 28 1.99 9.25 7.77
C VAL A 28 3.13 9.59 6.83
N HIS A 29 3.98 10.52 7.25
CA HIS A 29 5.22 10.79 6.53
C HIS A 29 6.13 9.56 6.56
N GLY A 30 6.60 9.16 5.40
CA GLY A 30 7.61 8.11 5.27
C GLY A 30 8.99 8.61 5.65
N PHE A 31 9.98 7.75 5.47
CA PHE A 31 11.38 8.05 5.83
C PHE A 31 12.09 9.01 4.86
N GLY A 32 11.35 9.67 3.97
CA GLY A 32 11.91 10.68 3.05
C GLY A 32 12.91 10.11 2.02
N ARG A 33 12.76 8.86 1.60
CA ARG A 33 13.67 8.21 0.66
C ARG A 33 13.38 8.48 -0.81
N GLY A 34 12.62 9.54 -1.11
CA GLY A 34 12.51 10.05 -2.46
C GLY A 34 11.57 9.31 -3.40
N SER A 35 10.57 8.55 -2.91
CA SER A 35 9.58 7.94 -3.80
C SER A 35 8.85 9.00 -4.66
N LYS A 36 8.54 10.14 -4.07
CA LYS A 36 7.97 11.31 -4.77
C LYS A 36 8.96 11.89 -5.80
N GLU A 37 10.24 12.00 -5.45
CA GLU A 37 11.31 12.44 -6.37
C GLU A 37 11.56 11.46 -7.51
N LEU A 38 11.26 10.18 -7.28
CA LEU A 38 11.33 9.14 -8.31
C LEU A 38 10.14 9.17 -9.28
N GLY A 39 9.10 9.94 -8.99
CA GLY A 39 7.87 10.01 -9.77
C GLY A 39 6.81 8.96 -9.38
N PHE A 40 6.98 8.29 -8.24
CA PHE A 40 6.06 7.28 -7.72
C PHE A 40 5.67 7.65 -6.27
N PRO A 41 4.77 8.63 -6.08
CA PRO A 41 4.38 9.06 -4.74
C PRO A 41 3.67 7.92 -4.01
N THR A 42 4.30 7.38 -2.96
CA THR A 42 3.70 6.35 -2.10
C THR A 42 3.19 6.98 -0.82
N ALA A 43 2.01 6.56 -0.38
CA ALA A 43 1.56 6.79 0.97
C ALA A 43 2.31 5.82 1.91
N ASN A 44 2.47 6.23 3.18
CA ASN A 44 3.02 5.33 4.21
C ASN A 44 1.93 5.11 5.25
N LEU A 45 1.58 3.85 5.52
CA LEU A 45 0.59 3.54 6.55
C LEU A 45 1.23 3.53 7.94
N ALA A 46 0.55 4.15 8.91
CA ALA A 46 0.93 4.04 10.30
C ALA A 46 0.80 2.59 10.78
N ILE A 47 1.91 2.02 11.27
CA ILE A 47 1.95 0.69 11.88
C ILE A 47 2.56 0.84 13.27
N ARG A 48 1.80 0.46 14.29
CA ARG A 48 2.29 0.46 15.65
C ARG A 48 2.85 -0.91 16.01
N TRP A 49 4.18 -0.98 16.10
CA TRP A 49 4.90 -2.19 16.51
C TRP A 49 5.13 -2.19 18.01
N ASP A 50 4.98 -3.36 18.65
CA ASP A 50 5.29 -3.51 20.06
C ASP A 50 6.75 -3.17 20.35
N GLY A 51 6.99 -2.39 21.41
CA GLY A 51 8.34 -1.95 21.80
C GLY A 51 8.85 -0.67 21.10
N ALA A 52 8.09 -0.05 20.20
CA ALA A 52 8.49 1.19 19.54
C ALA A 52 8.28 2.46 20.40
N GLY A 53 7.65 2.35 21.57
CA GLY A 53 7.15 3.47 22.37
C GLY A 53 7.97 3.88 23.60
N GLY A 54 9.14 3.31 23.88
CA GLY A 54 9.92 3.62 25.09
C GLY A 54 9.21 3.18 26.40
N ASP A 55 9.63 3.75 27.54
CA ASP A 55 9.16 3.34 28.89
C ASP A 55 7.75 3.82 29.28
N ALA A 56 7.04 4.55 28.42
CA ALA A 56 5.69 5.01 28.70
C ALA A 56 4.65 3.90 28.44
N PRO A 57 3.60 3.78 29.29
CA PRO A 57 2.54 2.81 29.06
C PRO A 57 1.83 3.13 27.73
N THR A 58 1.93 2.21 26.77
CA THR A 58 1.28 2.34 25.46
C THR A 58 -0.15 1.84 25.57
N PRO A 59 -1.17 2.60 25.12
CA PRO A 59 -2.56 2.13 25.14
C PRO A 59 -2.70 0.86 24.28
N PRO A 60 -3.69 -0.01 24.55
CA PRO A 60 -3.93 -1.20 23.74
C PRO A 60 -4.18 -0.80 22.28
N LEU A 61 -3.85 -1.71 21.36
CA LEU A 61 -4.14 -1.52 19.94
C LEU A 61 -5.66 -1.46 19.71
N THR A 62 -6.08 -0.57 18.83
CA THR A 62 -7.44 -0.62 18.28
C THR A 62 -7.60 -1.85 17.39
N GLU A 63 -8.83 -2.21 17.06
CA GLU A 63 -9.10 -3.33 16.15
C GLU A 63 -8.47 -3.08 14.75
N GLU A 64 -8.48 -1.83 14.29
CA GLU A 64 -7.89 -1.44 13.00
C GLU A 64 -6.36 -1.55 13.03
N GLU A 65 -5.72 -1.02 14.07
CA GLU A 65 -4.27 -1.15 14.25
C GLU A 65 -3.84 -2.61 14.35
N GLN A 66 -4.62 -3.44 15.05
CA GLN A 66 -4.34 -4.88 15.17
C GLN A 66 -4.43 -5.56 13.80
N LYS A 67 -5.41 -5.23 12.96
CA LYS A 67 -5.53 -5.79 11.59
C LYS A 67 -4.33 -5.42 10.72
N VAL A 68 -3.85 -4.18 10.80
CA VAL A 68 -2.66 -3.74 10.07
C VAL A 68 -1.41 -4.46 10.54
N LEU A 69 -1.22 -4.57 11.86
CA LEU A 69 -0.11 -5.31 12.47
C LEU A 69 -0.15 -6.80 12.11
N ASP A 70 -1.31 -7.41 12.18
CA ASP A 70 -1.55 -8.81 11.82
C ASP A 70 -1.19 -9.08 10.35
N PHE A 71 -1.64 -8.21 9.44
CA PHE A 71 -1.30 -8.32 8.02
C PHE A 71 0.21 -8.23 7.82
N ALA A 72 0.84 -7.19 8.36
CA ALA A 72 2.29 -7.01 8.25
C ALA A 72 3.09 -8.18 8.85
N SER A 73 2.60 -8.77 9.94
CA SER A 73 3.28 -9.89 10.61
C SER A 73 3.15 -11.22 9.87
N LYS A 74 1.98 -11.49 9.30
CA LYS A 74 1.62 -12.80 8.75
C LYS A 74 1.93 -12.99 7.27
N HIS A 75 2.05 -11.88 6.49
CA HIS A 75 2.26 -11.94 5.06
C HIS A 75 3.73 -11.69 4.67
N GLU A 76 4.13 -12.21 3.54
CA GLU A 76 5.48 -12.06 2.98
C GLU A 76 5.76 -10.60 2.60
N THR A 77 7.04 -10.19 2.66
CA THR A 77 7.46 -8.93 2.02
C THR A 77 7.40 -9.05 0.50
N GLY A 78 7.08 -7.97 -0.18
CA GLY A 78 6.95 -7.96 -1.63
C GLY A 78 5.94 -6.94 -2.12
N ILE A 79 5.50 -7.14 -3.35
CA ILE A 79 4.56 -6.24 -4.02
C ILE A 79 3.19 -6.90 -4.11
N TYR A 80 2.15 -6.11 -3.85
CA TYR A 80 0.75 -6.52 -3.82
C TYR A 80 -0.11 -5.66 -4.72
N CYS A 81 -1.19 -6.24 -5.26
CA CYS A 81 -2.30 -5.50 -5.86
C CYS A 81 -3.37 -5.23 -4.80
N ALA A 82 -3.88 -4.01 -4.80
CA ALA A 82 -4.93 -3.58 -3.87
C ALA A 82 -5.84 -2.53 -4.52
N LEU A 83 -6.95 -2.22 -3.84
CA LEU A 83 -7.77 -1.04 -4.07
C LEU A 83 -7.71 -0.13 -2.85
N ALA A 84 -7.77 1.17 -3.05
CA ALA A 84 -7.71 2.16 -1.97
C ALA A 84 -8.78 3.23 -2.11
N TYR A 85 -9.23 3.72 -0.95
CA TYR A 85 -10.10 4.88 -0.81
C TYR A 85 -9.50 5.79 0.27
N VAL A 86 -9.20 7.06 -0.07
CA VAL A 86 -8.68 8.06 0.87
C VAL A 86 -9.86 8.82 1.46
N GLU A 87 -10.08 8.68 2.76
CA GLU A 87 -11.22 9.30 3.46
C GLU A 87 -11.16 10.82 3.39
N GLY A 88 -12.26 11.42 2.92
CA GLY A 88 -12.38 12.88 2.78
C GLY A 88 -11.62 13.48 1.59
N VAL A 89 -11.00 12.65 0.75
CA VAL A 89 -10.24 13.08 -0.45
C VAL A 89 -10.76 12.39 -1.71
N SER A 90 -10.87 11.05 -1.69
CA SER A 90 -11.34 10.29 -2.85
C SER A 90 -12.86 10.35 -3.02
N GLU A 91 -13.32 10.38 -4.25
CA GLU A 91 -14.74 10.19 -4.60
C GLU A 91 -15.03 8.71 -4.89
N GLU A 92 -14.04 7.96 -5.34
CA GLU A 92 -14.14 6.55 -5.70
C GLU A 92 -12.89 5.77 -5.26
N ALA A 93 -12.93 4.44 -5.40
CA ALA A 93 -11.80 3.58 -5.13
C ALA A 93 -10.80 3.60 -6.31
N HIS A 94 -9.50 3.62 -5.99
CA HIS A 94 -8.42 3.62 -6.96
C HIS A 94 -7.57 2.34 -6.87
N GLN A 95 -7.01 1.92 -7.99
CA GLN A 95 -6.06 0.81 -8.05
C GLN A 95 -4.74 1.17 -7.38
N VAL A 96 -4.08 0.18 -6.81
CA VAL A 96 -2.85 0.35 -6.02
C VAL A 96 -1.84 -0.73 -6.34
N ALA A 97 -0.59 -0.32 -6.51
CA ALA A 97 0.57 -1.19 -6.36
C ALA A 97 1.18 -0.89 -4.97
N MET A 98 1.12 -1.86 -4.07
CA MET A 98 1.57 -1.69 -2.69
C MET A 98 2.86 -2.46 -2.45
N SER A 99 3.88 -1.82 -1.89
CA SER A 99 5.05 -2.51 -1.37
C SER A 99 4.90 -2.77 0.13
N MET A 100 5.34 -3.94 0.55
CA MET A 100 5.56 -4.29 1.96
C MET A 100 6.99 -4.78 2.13
N GLY A 101 7.79 -4.05 2.90
CA GLY A 101 9.20 -4.30 3.05
C GLY A 101 9.70 -4.16 4.49
N TRP A 102 10.92 -4.64 4.76
CA TRP A 102 11.55 -4.45 6.05
C TRP A 102 12.03 -3.01 6.23
N ASN A 103 11.74 -2.43 7.40
CA ASN A 103 12.25 -1.12 7.76
C ASN A 103 13.72 -1.23 8.20
N PRO A 104 14.69 -0.71 7.41
CA PRO A 104 16.09 -0.78 7.77
C PRO A 104 16.50 0.18 8.91
N THR A 105 15.61 1.07 9.34
CA THR A 105 15.91 2.08 10.37
C THR A 105 15.89 1.49 11.78
N PHE A 106 15.13 0.42 12.00
CA PHE A 106 15.09 -0.27 13.30
C PHE A 106 16.09 -1.42 13.32
N LYS A 107 17.28 -1.19 13.90
CA LYS A 107 18.32 -2.22 14.01
C LYS A 107 17.93 -3.38 14.93
N ASP A 108 17.07 -3.11 15.92
CA ASP A 108 16.72 -4.04 16.98
C ASP A 108 15.28 -4.58 16.92
N VAL A 109 14.42 -3.98 16.08
CA VAL A 109 13.03 -4.41 15.90
C VAL A 109 12.80 -4.72 14.42
N ARG A 110 12.39 -5.95 14.14
CA ARG A 110 11.97 -6.34 12.78
C ARG A 110 10.58 -5.75 12.49
N ALA A 111 10.57 -4.51 12.08
CA ALA A 111 9.37 -3.80 11.65
C ALA A 111 9.26 -3.78 10.12
N LYS A 112 8.08 -4.01 9.60
CA LYS A 112 7.78 -3.83 8.18
C LYS A 112 7.12 -2.49 7.95
N THR A 113 7.25 -1.96 6.73
CA THR A 113 6.49 -0.83 6.22
C THR A 113 5.45 -1.31 5.22
N ILE A 114 4.34 -0.60 5.10
CA ILE A 114 3.32 -0.77 4.07
C ILE A 114 3.22 0.56 3.33
N GLU A 115 3.59 0.53 2.06
CA GLU A 115 3.75 1.70 1.21
C GLU A 115 2.91 1.56 -0.07
N PRO A 116 1.61 1.90 -0.04
CA PRO A 116 0.76 1.89 -1.22
C PRO A 116 1.06 3.06 -2.16
N TRP A 117 1.36 2.75 -3.42
CA TRP A 117 1.32 3.69 -4.53
C TRP A 117 -0.07 3.63 -5.15
N ILE A 118 -0.89 4.65 -4.89
CA ILE A 118 -2.21 4.79 -5.49
C ILE A 118 -2.01 5.25 -6.95
N LEU A 119 -2.58 4.51 -7.89
CA LEU A 119 -2.40 4.73 -9.33
C LEU A 119 -3.34 5.83 -9.84
N HIS A 120 -3.35 6.95 -9.13
CA HIS A 120 -4.13 8.14 -9.36
C HIS A 120 -3.34 9.39 -8.94
N ASP A 121 -3.49 10.48 -9.67
CA ASP A 121 -2.84 11.75 -9.37
C ASP A 121 -3.76 12.59 -8.46
N PHE A 122 -3.34 12.81 -7.23
CA PHE A 122 -4.02 13.70 -6.30
C PHE A 122 -3.45 15.12 -6.42
N PRO A 123 -4.29 16.17 -6.35
CA PRO A 123 -3.82 17.55 -6.45
C PRO A 123 -2.95 17.96 -5.25
N ASP A 124 -3.24 17.43 -4.07
CA ASP A 124 -2.57 17.74 -2.82
C ASP A 124 -2.12 16.47 -2.07
N ASP A 125 -1.17 16.64 -1.15
CA ASP A 125 -0.78 15.59 -0.21
C ASP A 125 -1.91 15.36 0.82
N PHE A 126 -2.10 14.12 1.25
CA PHE A 126 -3.19 13.73 2.15
C PHE A 126 -2.69 13.07 3.46
N TYR A 127 -1.57 13.57 4.01
CA TYR A 127 -1.10 13.15 5.33
C TYR A 127 -2.13 13.44 6.43
N GLY A 128 -2.24 12.54 7.40
CA GLY A 128 -3.23 12.62 8.47
C GLY A 128 -4.62 12.12 8.09
N HIS A 129 -4.90 11.92 6.80
CA HIS A 129 -6.12 11.24 6.38
C HIS A 129 -6.02 9.74 6.59
N HIS A 130 -7.16 9.06 6.72
CA HIS A 130 -7.19 7.61 6.76
C HIS A 130 -7.29 7.04 5.35
N LEU A 131 -6.49 6.01 5.09
CA LEU A 131 -6.55 5.19 3.89
C LEU A 131 -7.26 3.89 4.21
N ARG A 132 -8.32 3.58 3.47
CA ARG A 132 -8.93 2.25 3.43
C ARG A 132 -8.31 1.49 2.27
N LEU A 133 -7.68 0.36 2.57
CA LEU A 133 -6.94 -0.45 1.63
C LEU A 133 -7.50 -1.87 1.62
N LEU A 134 -7.98 -2.33 0.47
CA LEU A 134 -8.43 -3.70 0.23
C LEU A 134 -7.33 -4.43 -0.53
N VAL A 135 -6.55 -5.26 0.17
CA VAL A 135 -5.46 -6.04 -0.43
C VAL A 135 -6.01 -7.31 -1.04
N LEU A 136 -5.71 -7.56 -2.32
CA LEU A 136 -6.34 -8.60 -3.13
C LEU A 136 -5.39 -9.71 -3.59
N GLY A 137 -4.09 -9.42 -3.72
CA GLY A 137 -3.16 -10.44 -4.16
C GLY A 137 -1.70 -9.98 -4.12
N TYR A 138 -0.83 -10.95 -4.06
CA TYR A 138 0.63 -10.79 -4.10
C TYR A 138 1.11 -10.97 -5.53
N ILE A 139 2.10 -10.20 -5.98
CA ILE A 139 2.57 -10.28 -7.37
C ILE A 139 4.04 -10.69 -7.52
N ARG A 140 4.90 -10.32 -6.58
CA ARG A 140 6.31 -10.70 -6.59
C ARG A 140 7.03 -10.39 -5.27
N PRO A 141 8.18 -11.04 -4.98
CA PRO A 141 9.01 -10.66 -3.85
C PRO A 141 9.71 -9.30 -4.07
N GLU A 142 10.24 -8.72 -2.98
CA GLU A 142 11.21 -7.65 -3.08
C GLU A 142 12.45 -8.15 -3.83
N LEU A 143 13.06 -7.26 -4.61
CA LEU A 143 14.26 -7.56 -5.38
C LEU A 143 15.30 -6.47 -5.16
N PRO A 144 16.58 -6.82 -5.12
CA PRO A 144 17.66 -5.85 -5.21
C PRO A 144 17.72 -5.28 -6.63
N PHE A 145 18.01 -3.99 -6.74
CA PHE A 145 18.18 -3.31 -8.03
C PHE A 145 19.61 -2.80 -8.17
N GLU A 146 20.19 -2.98 -9.35
CA GLU A 146 21.56 -2.58 -9.67
C GLU A 146 21.69 -1.08 -9.96
N SER A 147 20.57 -0.42 -10.29
CA SER A 147 20.51 0.99 -10.61
C SER A 147 19.17 1.62 -10.30
N LEU A 148 19.15 2.95 -10.13
CA LEU A 148 17.93 3.73 -9.96
C LEU A 148 16.99 3.61 -11.16
N GLU A 149 17.54 3.55 -12.38
CA GLU A 149 16.77 3.37 -13.61
C GLU A 149 16.08 2.01 -13.66
N GLN A 150 16.74 0.95 -13.15
CA GLN A 150 16.11 -0.35 -13.03
C GLN A 150 14.97 -0.31 -12.00
N LEU A 151 15.20 0.28 -10.83
CA LEU A 151 14.18 0.46 -9.80
C LEU A 151 12.94 1.18 -10.36
N LYS A 152 13.12 2.33 -11.01
CA LYS A 152 12.02 3.10 -11.63
C LYS A 152 11.22 2.26 -12.63
N ARG A 153 11.92 1.55 -13.52
CA ARG A 153 11.29 0.70 -14.52
C ARG A 153 10.45 -0.40 -13.88
N GLU A 154 10.97 -1.06 -12.84
CA GLU A 154 10.26 -2.14 -12.17
C GLU A 154 9.07 -1.64 -11.35
N ILE A 155 9.16 -0.48 -10.69
CA ILE A 155 8.00 0.15 -10.01
C ILE A 155 6.90 0.48 -11.05
N ALA A 156 7.26 1.11 -12.17
CA ALA A 156 6.30 1.41 -13.23
C ALA A 156 5.61 0.14 -13.76
N ALA A 157 6.38 -0.93 -13.97
CA ALA A 157 5.85 -2.20 -14.44
C ALA A 157 4.95 -2.91 -13.39
N ASP A 158 5.20 -2.73 -12.09
CA ASP A 158 4.31 -3.20 -11.03
C ASP A 158 2.96 -2.46 -11.08
N GLY A 159 2.99 -1.14 -11.26
CA GLY A 159 1.79 -0.34 -11.40
C GLY A 159 0.94 -0.75 -12.61
N GLU A 160 1.56 -0.89 -13.77
CA GLU A 160 0.87 -1.36 -14.98
C GLU A 160 0.30 -2.77 -14.81
N PHE A 161 1.05 -3.66 -14.19
CA PHE A 161 0.55 -5.00 -13.88
C PHE A 161 -0.69 -4.96 -12.97
N CYS A 162 -0.66 -4.15 -11.91
CA CYS A 162 -1.80 -4.00 -10.99
C CYS A 162 -3.02 -3.39 -11.69
N LYS A 163 -2.83 -2.41 -12.60
CA LYS A 163 -3.92 -1.86 -13.40
C LYS A 163 -4.61 -2.95 -14.21
N VAL A 164 -3.85 -3.69 -15.00
CA VAL A 164 -4.38 -4.77 -15.85
C VAL A 164 -5.02 -5.88 -15.01
N ALA A 165 -4.38 -6.29 -13.92
CA ALA A 165 -4.88 -7.38 -13.06
C ALA A 165 -6.20 -7.03 -12.34
N LEU A 166 -6.47 -5.74 -12.14
CA LEU A 166 -7.65 -5.23 -11.47
C LEU A 166 -8.61 -4.48 -12.42
N GLU A 167 -8.58 -4.81 -13.73
CA GLU A 167 -9.53 -4.27 -14.71
C GLU A 167 -10.83 -5.09 -14.79
N GLY A 168 -11.85 -4.52 -15.43
CA GLY A 168 -13.10 -5.18 -15.76
C GLY A 168 -13.87 -5.71 -14.55
N ASP A 169 -14.33 -6.96 -14.64
CA ASP A 169 -15.18 -7.58 -13.63
C ASP A 169 -14.47 -7.72 -12.25
N ALA A 170 -13.16 -7.88 -12.23
CA ALA A 170 -12.39 -7.93 -11.00
C ALA A 170 -12.45 -6.60 -10.25
N LEU A 171 -12.23 -5.49 -10.95
CA LEU A 171 -12.36 -4.15 -10.38
C LEU A 171 -13.81 -3.88 -9.94
N ALA A 172 -14.80 -4.13 -10.80
CA ALA A 172 -16.20 -3.88 -10.51
C ALA A 172 -16.68 -4.62 -9.25
N ARG A 173 -16.26 -5.88 -9.09
CA ARG A 173 -16.62 -6.72 -7.93
C ARG A 173 -16.12 -6.14 -6.60
N PHE A 174 -14.87 -5.67 -6.57
CA PHE A 174 -14.24 -5.23 -5.33
C PHE A 174 -14.40 -3.72 -5.09
N ALA A 175 -14.47 -2.90 -6.14
CA ALA A 175 -14.72 -1.46 -5.99
C ALA A 175 -16.10 -1.14 -5.42
N ALA A 176 -17.07 -2.04 -5.61
CA ALA A 176 -18.40 -1.93 -5.01
C ALA A 176 -18.45 -2.32 -3.51
N ASP A 177 -17.33 -2.77 -2.91
CA ASP A 177 -17.30 -3.09 -1.48
C ASP A 177 -17.56 -1.82 -0.65
N PRO A 178 -18.54 -1.81 0.26
CA PRO A 178 -18.86 -0.65 1.10
C PRO A 178 -17.68 -0.12 1.91
N PHE A 179 -16.67 -0.94 2.14
CA PHE A 179 -15.44 -0.52 2.80
C PHE A 179 -14.67 0.53 1.99
N LEU A 180 -14.79 0.53 0.66
CA LEU A 180 -14.13 1.46 -0.26
C LEU A 180 -15.04 2.61 -0.72
N ALA A 181 -16.23 2.72 -0.15
CA ALA A 181 -17.17 3.79 -0.47
C ALA A 181 -17.07 4.96 0.53
N PRO A 182 -17.44 6.19 0.13
CA PRO A 182 -17.59 7.28 1.08
C PRO A 182 -18.55 6.87 2.22
N PRO A 183 -18.30 7.33 3.45
CA PRO A 183 -19.21 7.06 4.55
C PRO A 183 -20.61 7.58 4.17
N GLN A 184 -21.62 6.73 4.28
CA GLN A 184 -22.99 7.16 4.06
C GLN A 184 -23.31 8.32 5.01
N ALA A 185 -23.79 9.42 4.46
CA ALA A 185 -24.26 10.52 5.29
C ALA A 185 -25.27 9.98 6.32
N ALA A 186 -25.04 10.28 7.59
CA ALA A 186 -26.00 9.93 8.62
C ALA A 186 -27.37 10.53 8.21
N PRO A 187 -28.48 9.77 8.33
CA PRO A 187 -29.78 10.32 8.04
C PRO A 187 -29.96 11.62 8.85
N ALA A 188 -30.39 12.67 8.16
CA ALA A 188 -30.68 13.93 8.83
C ALA A 188 -31.64 13.66 10.00
N PRO A 189 -31.42 14.27 11.20
CA PRO A 189 -32.35 14.10 12.30
C PRO A 189 -33.75 14.53 11.80
N GLU A 190 -34.70 13.62 11.94
CA GLU A 190 -36.11 13.92 11.62
C GLU A 190 -36.48 15.17 12.43
N ALA A 191 -36.91 16.23 11.70
CA ALA A 191 -37.40 17.43 12.31
C ALA A 191 -38.73 17.08 13.03
N GLY A 192 -38.66 16.97 14.38
CA GLY A 192 -39.78 16.78 15.27
C GLY A 192 -40.55 18.08 15.51
#